data_c26422064e4c96ca55472e74c941ee8c
#
_entry.id   c26422064e4c96ca55472e74c941ee8c
#
_cell.length_a   1.000
_cell.length_b   1.000
_cell.length_c   1.000
_cell.angle_alpha   90.00
_cell.angle_beta   90.00
_cell.angle_gamma   90.00
#
_symmetry.space_group_name_H-M   'P 1'
#
loop_
_entity.id
_entity.type
_entity.pdbx_description
1 polymer ?
#
loop_
_entity_poly.entity_id
_entity_poly.type
_entity_poly.pdbx_seq_one_letter_code
_entity_poly.pdbx_strand_id
1 'polypeptide(L)'
;MPNEAFENVLLNQRQFFYTNSNSNPIYQSDVYLSEIAGEDQSTMSLPKFAVVDMDGDELPEVVYQRGDYMGFIVLRYKDGDIYGYDVNYRGLTGLKKDGSYSTSSGASNTSVGKMRFLGELFDTDVKFSSVEQETVSYYLNGTEIDEVTFNQLWDEYEKLPDVDWYEYTESAVKEWLPHYFEAREAAISYEYHSTPMQDYLDSLSDLLYNDYSAHGDNTEDEYNAIFQNSYDGWDQAMATIYTLCQDKLTGSAKDVLEAEQQQWLDMREQMALNTPIFLVTDMTKMRTYDLISLYFEDHFYD
;
A
#
# COMPACT_ATOMS: atom_id res chain seq x y z
N MET A 1 11.59 21.34 4.00
CA MET A 1 10.34 20.91 4.70
C MET A 1 9.50 20.12 3.73
N PRO A 2 8.62 19.19 4.20
CA PRO A 2 7.81 18.37 3.30
C PRO A 2 7.00 19.19 2.30
N ASN A 3 6.28 20.21 2.75
CA ASN A 3 5.49 21.11 1.89
C ASN A 3 6.32 21.69 0.73
N GLU A 4 7.47 22.28 1.02
CA GLU A 4 8.36 22.86 0.01
C GLU A 4 8.90 21.79 -0.96
N ALA A 5 9.19 20.59 -0.46
CA ALA A 5 9.67 19.50 -1.28
C ALA A 5 8.60 19.03 -2.29
N PHE A 6 7.36 18.84 -1.83
CA PHE A 6 6.23 18.51 -2.69
C PHE A 6 5.91 19.64 -3.68
N GLU A 7 5.90 20.91 -3.22
CA GLU A 7 5.65 22.06 -4.09
C GLU A 7 6.67 22.10 -5.23
N ASN A 8 7.97 21.95 -4.91
CA ASN A 8 9.03 21.98 -5.92
C ASN A 8 8.91 20.81 -6.93
N VAL A 9 8.47 19.63 -6.50
CA VAL A 9 8.20 18.49 -7.40
C VAL A 9 6.99 18.78 -8.29
N LEU A 10 5.86 19.20 -7.69
CA LEU A 10 4.64 19.51 -8.43
C LEU A 10 4.84 20.68 -9.41
N LEU A 11 5.66 21.67 -9.08
CA LEU A 11 6.00 22.78 -9.97
C LEU A 11 7.14 22.47 -10.95
N ASN A 12 7.58 21.21 -11.01
CA ASN A 12 8.63 20.74 -11.92
C ASN A 12 9.99 21.46 -11.72
N GLN A 13 10.27 21.86 -10.48
CA GLN A 13 11.50 22.57 -10.07
C GLN A 13 12.51 21.66 -9.40
N ARG A 14 12.10 20.45 -9.01
CA ARG A 14 12.92 19.43 -8.36
C ARG A 14 12.60 18.06 -8.95
N GLN A 15 13.64 17.23 -9.16
CA GLN A 15 13.50 15.82 -9.44
C GLN A 15 13.10 15.05 -8.18
N PHE A 16 12.50 13.88 -8.36
CA PHE A 16 12.20 12.92 -7.32
C PHE A 16 12.55 11.52 -7.78
N PHE A 17 12.77 10.63 -6.83
CA PHE A 17 13.05 9.22 -7.13
C PHE A 17 11.74 8.52 -7.51
N TYR A 18 11.63 8.07 -8.74
CA TYR A 18 10.43 7.46 -9.30
C TYR A 18 10.61 5.96 -9.48
N THR A 19 9.62 5.19 -9.02
CA THR A 19 9.55 3.73 -9.20
C THR A 19 8.29 3.35 -9.97
N ASN A 20 8.47 2.59 -11.05
CA ASN A 20 7.40 1.90 -11.75
C ASN A 20 7.57 0.39 -11.59
N SER A 21 6.87 -0.18 -10.61
CA SER A 21 6.86 -1.61 -10.33
C SER A 21 6.10 -2.45 -11.37
N ASN A 22 5.29 -1.80 -12.23
CA ASN A 22 4.57 -2.48 -13.32
C ASN A 22 5.47 -2.72 -14.56
N SER A 23 6.69 -2.15 -14.59
CA SER A 23 7.65 -2.41 -15.67
C SER A 23 8.50 -3.64 -15.34
N ASN A 24 8.96 -4.33 -16.39
CA ASN A 24 9.90 -5.45 -16.24
C ASN A 24 11.15 -5.23 -17.14
N PRO A 25 12.34 -5.07 -16.55
CA PRO A 25 12.61 -4.95 -15.11
C PRO A 25 11.94 -3.71 -14.48
N ILE A 26 11.81 -3.68 -13.15
CA ILE A 26 11.31 -2.51 -12.41
C ILE A 26 12.12 -1.29 -12.83
N TYR A 27 11.40 -0.23 -13.23
CA TYR A 27 12.05 1.02 -13.61
C TYR A 27 12.19 1.94 -12.42
N GLN A 28 13.40 2.40 -12.17
CA GLN A 28 13.74 3.32 -11.09
C GLN A 28 14.69 4.41 -11.63
N SER A 29 14.37 5.66 -11.39
CA SER A 29 15.21 6.81 -11.81
C SER A 29 14.79 8.09 -11.12
N ASP A 30 15.72 9.04 -10.99
CA ASP A 30 15.39 10.43 -10.70
C ASP A 30 14.80 11.10 -11.94
N VAL A 31 13.57 11.61 -11.80
CA VAL A 31 12.82 12.23 -12.90
C VAL A 31 12.16 13.55 -12.47
N TYR A 32 11.87 14.41 -13.43
CA TYR A 32 10.91 15.50 -13.23
C TYR A 32 9.49 14.99 -13.48
N LEU A 33 8.51 15.58 -12.79
CA LEU A 33 7.11 15.19 -12.94
C LEU A 33 6.64 15.29 -14.41
N SER A 34 7.08 16.30 -15.15
CA SER A 34 6.75 16.47 -16.56
C SER A 34 7.24 15.34 -17.48
N GLU A 35 8.27 14.60 -17.08
CA GLU A 35 8.82 13.50 -17.89
C GLU A 35 7.93 12.24 -17.86
N ILE A 36 7.10 12.10 -16.81
CA ILE A 36 6.27 10.92 -16.57
C ILE A 36 4.77 11.24 -16.45
N ALA A 37 4.41 12.52 -16.37
CA ALA A 37 3.00 12.95 -16.29
C ALA A 37 2.18 12.60 -17.54
N GLY A 38 2.86 12.36 -18.68
CA GLY A 38 2.26 12.02 -19.95
C GLY A 38 1.76 13.29 -20.69
N GLU A 39 2.25 13.49 -21.91
CA GLU A 39 1.78 14.59 -22.80
C GLU A 39 0.54 14.18 -23.61
N ASP A 40 -0.10 13.05 -23.30
CA ASP A 40 -1.22 12.60 -24.12
C ASP A 40 -2.45 13.50 -23.93
N GLN A 41 -2.50 14.55 -24.74
CA GLN A 41 -3.62 15.48 -24.84
C GLN A 41 -4.93 14.81 -25.33
N SER A 42 -4.93 13.50 -25.55
CA SER A 42 -6.12 12.73 -25.95
C SER A 42 -7.04 12.40 -24.77
N THR A 43 -6.56 12.58 -23.53
CA THR A 43 -7.40 12.38 -22.33
C THR A 43 -8.36 13.54 -22.14
N MET A 44 -9.64 13.23 -21.94
CA MET A 44 -10.69 14.26 -21.76
C MET A 44 -10.67 14.95 -20.40
N SER A 45 -9.86 14.50 -19.44
CA SER A 45 -9.77 15.08 -18.11
C SER A 45 -8.41 15.74 -17.86
N LEU A 46 -8.45 16.89 -17.19
CA LEU A 46 -7.24 17.55 -16.71
C LEU A 46 -6.62 16.76 -15.54
N PRO A 47 -5.29 16.75 -15.40
CA PRO A 47 -4.64 16.19 -14.23
C PRO A 47 -5.15 16.85 -12.94
N LYS A 48 -5.14 16.06 -11.85
CA LYS A 48 -5.56 16.52 -10.52
C LYS A 48 -4.55 16.06 -9.48
N PHE A 49 -4.62 16.67 -8.30
CA PHE A 49 -3.90 16.17 -7.14
C PHE A 49 -4.81 16.15 -5.90
N ALA A 50 -4.49 15.27 -4.97
CA ALA A 50 -5.07 15.21 -3.64
C ALA A 50 -3.94 15.09 -2.61
N VAL A 51 -4.23 15.44 -1.36
CA VAL A 51 -3.29 15.33 -0.24
C VAL A 51 -3.97 14.53 0.85
N VAL A 52 -3.38 13.40 1.22
CA VAL A 52 -3.99 12.45 2.17
C VAL A 52 -2.91 11.57 2.78
N ASP A 53 -3.07 11.25 4.06
CA ASP A 53 -2.24 10.28 4.77
C ASP A 53 -2.68 8.85 4.36
N MET A 54 -1.87 8.18 3.54
CA MET A 54 -2.21 6.90 2.92
C MET A 54 -1.77 5.68 3.74
N ASP A 55 -0.75 5.82 4.58
CA ASP A 55 -0.20 4.72 5.38
C ASP A 55 -0.46 4.86 6.88
N GLY A 56 -0.99 6.01 7.32
CA GLY A 56 -1.34 6.26 8.70
C GLY A 56 -0.19 6.77 9.57
N ASP A 57 0.90 7.26 8.95
CA ASP A 57 2.09 7.77 9.66
C ASP A 57 1.95 9.24 10.10
N GLU A 58 0.78 9.86 9.85
CA GLU A 58 0.44 11.25 10.10
C GLU A 58 1.13 12.26 9.16
N LEU A 59 2.00 11.84 8.25
CA LEU A 59 2.58 12.69 7.22
C LEU A 59 1.86 12.42 5.89
N PRO A 60 1.11 13.39 5.33
CA PRO A 60 0.33 13.11 4.15
C PRO A 60 1.19 12.95 2.89
N GLU A 61 0.79 12.02 2.04
CA GLU A 61 1.24 11.88 0.67
C GLU A 61 0.51 12.86 -0.25
N VAL A 62 1.12 13.11 -1.41
CA VAL A 62 0.47 13.80 -2.52
C VAL A 62 0.18 12.80 -3.64
N VAL A 63 -1.09 12.63 -3.95
CA VAL A 63 -1.53 11.74 -5.02
C VAL A 63 -1.78 12.57 -6.27
N TYR A 64 -0.96 12.38 -7.31
CA TYR A 64 -1.12 13.03 -8.61
C TYR A 64 -1.83 12.09 -9.57
N GLN A 65 -3.01 12.47 -10.04
CA GLN A 65 -3.77 11.78 -11.08
C GLN A 65 -3.39 12.33 -12.45
N ARG A 66 -2.85 11.48 -13.32
CA ARG A 66 -2.36 11.86 -14.67
C ARG A 66 -3.47 12.16 -15.68
N GLY A 67 -4.71 11.93 -15.34
CA GLY A 67 -5.89 12.00 -16.19
C GLY A 67 -6.65 10.68 -16.21
N ASP A 68 -7.75 10.62 -16.96
CA ASP A 68 -8.57 9.40 -17.03
C ASP A 68 -7.75 8.26 -17.66
N TYR A 69 -7.76 7.09 -16.98
CA TYR A 69 -7.09 5.86 -17.44
C TYR A 69 -5.56 5.87 -17.48
N MET A 70 -4.91 7.01 -17.14
CA MET A 70 -3.45 7.11 -17.14
C MET A 70 -2.83 6.67 -15.80
N GLY A 71 -3.64 6.47 -14.78
CA GLY A 71 -3.19 6.10 -13.44
C GLY A 71 -2.70 7.28 -12.61
N PHE A 72 -1.96 6.94 -11.56
CA PHE A 72 -1.58 7.87 -10.50
C PHE A 72 -0.09 7.80 -10.24
N ILE A 73 0.44 8.86 -9.64
CA ILE A 73 1.75 8.87 -9.01
C ILE A 73 1.50 9.25 -7.55
N VAL A 74 1.86 8.39 -6.63
CA VAL A 74 1.83 8.69 -5.20
C VAL A 74 3.19 9.22 -4.80
N LEU A 75 3.25 10.46 -4.35
CA LEU A 75 4.47 11.12 -3.90
C LEU A 75 4.54 11.04 -2.37
N ARG A 76 5.63 10.53 -1.84
CA ARG A 76 5.91 10.40 -0.42
C ARG A 76 7.18 11.17 -0.05
N TYR A 77 7.15 11.87 1.08
CA TYR A 77 8.34 12.50 1.64
C TYR A 77 9.01 11.56 2.64
N LYS A 78 10.32 11.35 2.48
CA LYS A 78 11.13 10.58 3.41
C LYS A 78 12.55 11.15 3.47
N ASP A 79 13.06 11.45 4.66
CA ASP A 79 14.44 11.84 4.94
C ASP A 79 14.98 13.02 4.08
N GLY A 80 14.09 13.96 3.71
CA GLY A 80 14.46 15.13 2.89
C GLY A 80 14.21 14.95 1.39
N ASP A 81 13.89 13.76 0.93
CA ASP A 81 13.65 13.43 -0.46
C ASP A 81 12.19 13.05 -0.75
N ILE A 82 11.81 13.16 -2.01
CA ILE A 82 10.50 12.70 -2.49
C ILE A 82 10.68 11.42 -3.28
N TYR A 83 9.89 10.43 -2.92
CA TYR A 83 9.72 9.15 -3.63
C TYR A 83 8.38 9.16 -4.34
N GLY A 84 8.36 8.72 -5.59
CA GLY A 84 7.15 8.64 -6.41
C GLY A 84 6.89 7.21 -6.87
N TYR A 85 5.69 6.73 -6.62
CA TYR A 85 5.27 5.37 -6.93
C TYR A 85 4.23 5.39 -8.04
N ASP A 86 4.49 4.66 -9.14
CA ASP A 86 3.53 4.52 -10.24
C ASP A 86 2.41 3.55 -9.86
N VAL A 87 1.19 4.02 -9.94
CA VAL A 87 -0.01 3.22 -9.68
C VAL A 87 -0.91 3.25 -10.91
N ASN A 88 -1.22 2.09 -11.48
CA ASN A 88 -2.12 2.02 -12.63
C ASN A 88 -3.54 2.53 -12.28
N TYR A 89 -4.36 2.84 -13.29
CA TYR A 89 -5.65 3.47 -13.09
C TYR A 89 -6.67 2.61 -12.28
N ARG A 90 -6.47 1.28 -12.25
CA ARG A 90 -7.27 0.36 -11.43
C ARG A 90 -6.65 0.06 -10.07
N GLY A 91 -5.41 0.45 -9.84
CA GLY A 91 -4.67 0.20 -8.62
C GLY A 91 -4.97 1.21 -7.51
N LEU A 92 -5.69 2.30 -7.84
CA LEU A 92 -6.08 3.30 -6.85
C LEU A 92 -7.38 3.96 -7.29
N THR A 93 -8.50 3.49 -6.76
CA THR A 93 -9.83 4.04 -7.05
C THR A 93 -10.57 4.34 -5.76
N GLY A 94 -11.53 5.27 -5.80
CA GLY A 94 -12.35 5.59 -4.64
C GLY A 94 -11.56 6.03 -3.41
N LEU A 95 -10.47 6.77 -3.59
CA LEU A 95 -9.58 7.20 -2.50
C LEU A 95 -10.35 8.01 -1.46
N LYS A 96 -10.27 7.60 -0.19
CA LYS A 96 -10.98 8.18 0.95
C LYS A 96 -10.07 9.04 1.81
N LYS A 97 -10.68 9.94 2.62
CA LYS A 97 -9.94 10.84 3.53
C LYS A 97 -9.16 10.12 4.63
N ASP A 98 -9.50 8.87 4.93
CA ASP A 98 -8.76 8.03 5.87
C ASP A 98 -7.59 7.27 5.23
N GLY A 99 -7.28 7.54 3.96
CA GLY A 99 -6.21 6.90 3.19
C GLY A 99 -6.60 5.57 2.56
N SER A 100 -7.79 5.04 2.85
CA SER A 100 -8.25 3.80 2.21
C SER A 100 -8.64 4.02 0.75
N TYR A 101 -8.43 2.99 -0.08
CA TYR A 101 -8.77 3.00 -1.50
C TYR A 101 -9.13 1.60 -1.97
N SER A 102 -9.77 1.51 -3.12
CA SER A 102 -10.05 0.23 -3.76
C SER A 102 -9.12 -0.02 -4.95
N THR A 103 -8.85 -1.30 -5.18
CA THR A 103 -8.12 -1.80 -6.37
C THR A 103 -9.00 -2.76 -7.14
N SER A 104 -8.73 -2.96 -8.44
CA SER A 104 -9.42 -3.95 -9.24
C SER A 104 -8.50 -4.53 -10.31
N SER A 105 -8.38 -5.85 -10.36
CA SER A 105 -7.69 -6.58 -11.43
C SER A 105 -8.65 -7.26 -12.40
N GLY A 106 -9.97 -7.23 -12.15
CA GLY A 106 -11.03 -7.84 -12.97
C GLY A 106 -12.41 -7.39 -12.54
N ALA A 107 -13.46 -7.96 -13.17
CA ALA A 107 -14.85 -7.60 -12.86
C ALA A 107 -15.27 -8.02 -11.44
N SER A 108 -14.73 -9.13 -10.95
CA SER A 108 -15.04 -9.70 -9.64
C SER A 108 -13.81 -9.80 -8.73
N ASN A 109 -12.67 -9.23 -9.15
CA ASN A 109 -11.43 -9.15 -8.38
C ASN A 109 -11.26 -7.72 -7.89
N THR A 110 -11.70 -7.46 -6.68
CA THR A 110 -11.66 -6.13 -6.07
C THR A 110 -11.14 -6.25 -4.65
N SER A 111 -10.32 -5.29 -4.23
CA SER A 111 -9.88 -5.19 -2.84
C SER A 111 -9.99 -3.77 -2.32
N VAL A 112 -10.10 -3.63 -1.01
CA VAL A 112 -10.04 -2.36 -0.30
C VAL A 112 -8.97 -2.47 0.77
N GLY A 113 -8.11 -1.46 0.85
CA GLY A 113 -7.01 -1.43 1.81
C GLY A 113 -6.36 -0.07 1.90
N LYS A 114 -5.19 -0.03 2.52
CA LYS A 114 -4.31 1.14 2.62
C LYS A 114 -2.96 0.85 1.98
N MET A 115 -2.24 1.89 1.63
CA MET A 115 -0.89 1.75 1.11
C MET A 115 0.10 1.43 2.24
N ARG A 116 1.04 0.54 1.97
CA ARG A 116 2.21 0.28 2.81
C ARG A 116 3.45 0.52 1.96
N PHE A 117 4.32 1.37 2.44
CA PHE A 117 5.59 1.62 1.77
C PHE A 117 6.68 0.71 2.34
N LEU A 118 7.43 0.07 1.45
CA LEU A 118 8.57 -0.79 1.77
C LEU A 118 9.77 -0.31 0.97
N GLY A 119 10.51 0.65 1.52
CA GLY A 119 11.61 1.30 0.81
C GLY A 119 11.14 2.07 -0.42
N GLU A 120 11.61 1.64 -1.56
CA GLU A 120 11.32 2.23 -2.89
C GLU A 120 10.12 1.58 -3.59
N LEU A 121 9.44 0.69 -2.91
CA LEU A 121 8.25 -0.02 -3.39
C LEU A 121 7.06 0.24 -2.45
N PHE A 122 5.88 -0.15 -2.90
CA PHE A 122 4.67 -0.13 -2.08
C PHE A 122 3.87 -1.41 -2.29
N ASP A 123 3.05 -1.74 -1.31
CA ASP A 123 2.04 -2.79 -1.38
C ASP A 123 0.69 -2.25 -0.89
N THR A 124 -0.39 -2.97 -1.16
CA THR A 124 -1.70 -2.69 -0.58
C THR A 124 -1.93 -3.63 0.60
N ASP A 125 -1.99 -3.06 1.79
CA ASP A 125 -2.45 -3.77 2.99
C ASP A 125 -3.98 -3.96 2.88
N VAL A 126 -4.37 -5.12 2.35
CA VAL A 126 -5.75 -5.43 1.98
C VAL A 126 -6.57 -5.75 3.22
N LYS A 127 -7.58 -4.94 3.49
CA LYS A 127 -8.52 -5.18 4.57
C LYS A 127 -9.59 -6.21 4.18
N PHE A 128 -10.20 -6.03 3.02
CA PHE A 128 -11.17 -7.01 2.48
C PHE A 128 -11.10 -7.07 0.95
N SER A 129 -11.45 -8.22 0.40
CA SER A 129 -11.36 -8.47 -1.05
C SER A 129 -12.37 -9.49 -1.55
N SER A 130 -12.61 -9.43 -2.86
CA SER A 130 -13.25 -10.50 -3.63
C SER A 130 -12.26 -11.06 -4.66
N VAL A 131 -12.24 -12.36 -4.84
CA VAL A 131 -11.38 -13.06 -5.79
C VAL A 131 -12.20 -14.04 -6.60
N GLU A 132 -12.18 -13.90 -7.92
CA GLU A 132 -12.84 -14.81 -8.86
C GLU A 132 -11.85 -15.86 -9.37
N GLN A 133 -12.20 -17.13 -9.17
CA GLN A 133 -11.57 -18.30 -9.78
C GLN A 133 -12.64 -19.06 -10.58
N GLU A 134 -13.06 -20.26 -10.12
CA GLU A 134 -14.25 -20.94 -10.65
C GLU A 134 -15.55 -20.32 -10.09
N THR A 135 -15.48 -19.82 -8.86
CA THR A 135 -16.51 -19.05 -8.15
C THR A 135 -15.89 -17.83 -7.51
N VAL A 136 -16.71 -16.86 -7.12
CA VAL A 136 -16.24 -15.69 -6.36
C VAL A 136 -16.16 -16.05 -4.88
N SER A 137 -14.99 -15.87 -4.28
CA SER A 137 -14.76 -15.96 -2.84
C SER A 137 -14.49 -14.58 -2.26
N TYR A 138 -14.88 -14.37 -1.01
CA TYR A 138 -14.79 -13.10 -0.33
C TYR A 138 -13.95 -13.25 0.94
N TYR A 139 -13.12 -12.24 1.25
CA TYR A 139 -12.16 -12.31 2.36
C TYR A 139 -12.18 -11.01 3.18
N LEU A 140 -12.00 -11.14 4.50
CA LEU A 140 -11.74 -10.07 5.45
C LEU A 140 -10.48 -10.43 6.23
N ASN A 141 -9.44 -9.60 6.15
CA ASN A 141 -8.13 -9.85 6.74
C ASN A 141 -7.63 -11.29 6.43
N GLY A 142 -7.76 -11.72 5.18
CA GLY A 142 -7.39 -13.05 4.71
C GLY A 142 -8.31 -14.20 5.13
N THR A 143 -9.34 -13.97 5.94
CA THR A 143 -10.32 -14.98 6.36
C THR A 143 -11.52 -14.95 5.41
N GLU A 144 -11.94 -16.12 4.92
CA GLU A 144 -13.12 -16.22 4.04
C GLU A 144 -14.39 -15.81 4.79
N ILE A 145 -15.20 -14.98 4.13
CA ILE A 145 -16.49 -14.48 4.62
C ILE A 145 -17.58 -14.71 3.59
N ASP A 146 -18.84 -14.56 3.96
CA ASP A 146 -19.94 -14.64 3.02
C ASP A 146 -20.13 -13.33 2.21
N GLU A 147 -20.83 -13.43 1.08
CA GLU A 147 -21.14 -12.30 0.20
C GLU A 147 -21.91 -11.18 0.91
N VAL A 148 -22.77 -11.51 1.86
CA VAL A 148 -23.58 -10.53 2.59
C VAL A 148 -22.68 -9.67 3.47
N THR A 149 -21.75 -10.30 4.17
CA THR A 149 -20.74 -9.60 4.99
C THR A 149 -19.84 -8.73 4.12
N PHE A 150 -19.37 -9.24 2.98
CA PHE A 150 -18.55 -8.45 2.03
C PHE A 150 -19.31 -7.22 1.54
N ASN A 151 -20.58 -7.38 1.13
CA ASN A 151 -21.39 -6.24 0.65
C ASN A 151 -21.63 -5.19 1.74
N GLN A 152 -21.76 -5.59 3.02
CA GLN A 152 -21.85 -4.66 4.14
C GLN A 152 -20.56 -3.86 4.31
N LEU A 153 -19.40 -4.50 4.25
CA LEU A 153 -18.09 -3.83 4.31
C LEU A 153 -17.88 -2.86 3.14
N TRP A 154 -18.32 -3.26 1.94
CA TRP A 154 -18.28 -2.41 0.76
C TRP A 154 -19.17 -1.18 0.92
N ASP A 155 -20.40 -1.36 1.41
CA ASP A 155 -21.33 -0.26 1.69
C ASP A 155 -20.81 0.70 2.78
N GLU A 156 -20.06 0.20 3.75
CA GLU A 156 -19.39 1.02 4.77
C GLU A 156 -18.25 1.84 4.16
N TYR A 157 -17.40 1.21 3.35
CA TYR A 157 -16.33 1.89 2.64
C TYR A 157 -16.87 2.99 1.70
N GLU A 158 -17.91 2.71 0.93
CA GLU A 158 -18.53 3.69 0.02
C GLU A 158 -19.06 4.95 0.76
N LYS A 159 -19.46 4.81 2.02
CA LYS A 159 -19.93 5.93 2.86
C LYS A 159 -18.80 6.79 3.42
N LEU A 160 -17.56 6.32 3.39
CA LEU A 160 -16.44 7.14 3.83
C LEU A 160 -16.30 8.38 2.94
N PRO A 161 -15.89 9.53 3.51
CA PRO A 161 -15.72 10.75 2.74
C PRO A 161 -14.57 10.59 1.73
N ASP A 162 -14.84 10.97 0.48
CA ASP A 162 -13.82 11.03 -0.57
C ASP A 162 -12.80 12.13 -0.28
N VAL A 163 -11.56 11.98 -0.78
CA VAL A 163 -10.57 13.05 -0.74
C VAL A 163 -11.01 14.25 -1.58
N ASP A 164 -10.48 15.41 -1.22
CA ASP A 164 -10.68 16.63 -2.02
C ASP A 164 -9.66 16.61 -3.17
N TRP A 165 -10.16 16.58 -4.41
CA TRP A 165 -9.35 16.63 -5.62
C TRP A 165 -9.28 18.06 -6.15
N TYR A 166 -8.07 18.55 -6.41
CA TYR A 166 -7.79 19.87 -6.95
C TYR A 166 -7.28 19.76 -8.39
N GLU A 167 -7.73 20.62 -9.29
CA GLU A 167 -7.13 20.70 -10.62
C GLU A 167 -5.65 21.04 -10.52
N TYR A 168 -4.80 20.30 -11.26
CA TYR A 168 -3.37 20.53 -11.24
C TYR A 168 -3.00 21.80 -12.00
N THR A 169 -2.88 22.90 -11.27
CA THR A 169 -2.41 24.20 -11.73
C THR A 169 -1.44 24.78 -10.72
N GLU A 170 -0.50 25.63 -11.17
CA GLU A 170 0.43 26.30 -10.27
C GLU A 170 -0.27 27.06 -9.14
N SER A 171 -1.39 27.73 -9.44
CA SER A 171 -2.18 28.46 -8.44
C SER A 171 -2.79 27.52 -7.41
N ALA A 172 -3.35 26.39 -7.83
CA ALA A 172 -3.96 25.43 -6.93
C ALA A 172 -2.91 24.73 -6.05
N VAL A 173 -1.74 24.39 -6.62
CA VAL A 173 -0.64 23.83 -5.83
C VAL A 173 -0.21 24.79 -4.71
N LYS A 174 0.03 26.07 -5.05
CA LYS A 174 0.43 27.10 -4.06
C LYS A 174 -0.66 27.47 -3.06
N GLU A 175 -1.93 27.31 -3.42
CA GLU A 175 -3.07 27.60 -2.55
C GLU A 175 -3.35 26.46 -1.58
N TRP A 176 -3.49 25.22 -2.10
CA TRP A 176 -4.06 24.12 -1.32
C TRP A 176 -3.01 23.25 -0.61
N LEU A 177 -1.84 23.06 -1.21
CA LEU A 177 -0.80 22.23 -0.60
C LEU A 177 -0.41 22.68 0.82
N PRO A 178 -0.15 23.98 1.10
CA PRO A 178 0.21 24.44 2.42
C PRO A 178 -0.82 24.12 3.51
N HIS A 179 -2.11 24.14 3.18
CA HIS A 179 -3.19 23.93 4.16
C HIS A 179 -3.12 22.55 4.85
N TYR A 180 -2.55 21.54 4.17
CA TYR A 180 -2.41 20.20 4.73
C TYR A 180 -1.19 20.05 5.64
N PHE A 181 -0.20 20.90 5.47
CA PHE A 181 1.06 20.83 6.21
C PHE A 181 1.16 21.87 7.32
N GLU A 182 0.60 23.08 7.18
CA GLU A 182 0.67 24.16 8.18
C GLU A 182 0.16 23.75 9.55
N ALA A 183 -0.93 23.02 9.63
CA ALA A 183 -1.50 22.55 10.90
C ALA A 183 -0.61 21.50 11.60
N ARG A 184 0.21 20.79 10.84
CA ARG A 184 1.09 19.71 11.29
C ARG A 184 2.54 20.16 11.50
N GLU A 185 3.00 21.17 10.78
CA GLU A 185 4.35 21.73 10.97
C GLU A 185 4.59 22.22 12.42
N ALA A 186 3.55 22.64 13.12
CA ALA A 186 3.62 22.99 14.53
C ALA A 186 3.75 21.78 15.47
N ALA A 187 3.38 20.60 15.00
CA ALA A 187 3.43 19.33 15.75
C ALA A 187 4.64 18.46 15.34
N ILE A 188 5.10 18.56 14.10
CA ILE A 188 6.27 17.83 13.61
C ILE A 188 7.51 18.64 13.98
N SER A 189 8.23 18.21 15.01
CA SER A 189 9.57 18.77 15.31
C SER A 189 10.50 18.55 14.12
N TYR A 190 11.28 19.50 13.78
CA TYR A 190 12.18 19.82 12.68
C TYR A 190 12.96 18.69 11.96
N GLU A 191 12.83 17.44 12.37
CA GLU A 191 13.45 16.28 11.74
C GLU A 191 12.40 15.16 11.70
N TYR A 192 11.71 15.02 10.54
CA TYR A 192 10.95 13.81 10.27
C TYR A 192 11.96 12.69 10.05
N HIS A 193 12.12 11.88 11.06
CA HIS A 193 12.79 10.59 10.96
C HIS A 193 11.75 9.51 10.69
N SER A 194 12.10 8.55 9.85
CA SER A 194 11.35 7.33 9.68
C SER A 194 10.96 6.75 11.05
N THR A 195 9.72 6.31 11.19
CA THR A 195 9.30 5.64 12.43
C THR A 195 10.01 4.27 12.53
N PRO A 196 10.19 3.72 13.75
CA PRO A 196 10.72 2.36 13.89
C PRO A 196 9.91 1.30 13.13
N MET A 197 8.59 1.51 12.98
CA MET A 197 7.74 0.67 12.16
C MET A 197 8.12 0.78 10.69
N GLN A 198 8.34 2.00 10.19
CA GLN A 198 8.72 2.21 8.80
C GLN A 198 10.11 1.65 8.50
N ASP A 199 11.08 1.81 9.41
CA ASP A 199 12.41 1.20 9.26
C ASP A 199 12.31 -0.34 9.16
N TYR A 200 11.40 -0.94 9.93
CA TYR A 200 11.16 -2.38 9.84
C TYR A 200 10.50 -2.76 8.50
N LEU A 201 9.48 -2.03 8.07
CA LEU A 201 8.83 -2.23 6.76
C LEU A 201 9.85 -2.08 5.61
N ASP A 202 10.70 -1.06 5.65
CA ASP A 202 11.74 -0.84 4.64
C ASP A 202 12.75 -2.01 4.58
N SER A 203 13.01 -2.67 5.71
CA SER A 203 13.87 -3.87 5.75
C SER A 203 13.28 -5.08 5.03
N LEU A 204 11.97 -5.06 4.73
CA LEU A 204 11.27 -6.11 3.97
C LEU A 204 11.18 -5.80 2.46
N SER A 205 11.76 -4.70 1.99
CA SER A 205 11.68 -4.26 0.59
C SER A 205 12.16 -5.32 -0.41
N ASP A 206 13.21 -6.07 -0.07
CA ASP A 206 13.74 -7.14 -0.93
C ASP A 206 12.71 -8.26 -1.16
N LEU A 207 11.86 -8.55 -0.18
CA LEU A 207 10.77 -9.54 -0.33
C LEU A 207 9.75 -9.05 -1.35
N LEU A 208 9.34 -7.79 -1.22
CA LEU A 208 8.40 -7.18 -2.15
C LEU A 208 9.00 -7.05 -3.56
N TYR A 209 10.30 -6.72 -3.67
CA TYR A 209 10.99 -6.70 -4.96
C TYR A 209 10.95 -8.06 -5.65
N ASN A 210 11.09 -9.15 -4.90
CA ASN A 210 10.99 -10.51 -5.42
C ASN A 210 9.57 -10.81 -5.92
N ASP A 211 8.51 -10.37 -5.22
CA ASP A 211 7.12 -10.52 -5.66
C ASP A 211 6.89 -9.86 -7.02
N TYR A 212 7.36 -8.63 -7.20
CA TYR A 212 7.25 -7.91 -8.47
C TYR A 212 8.10 -8.52 -9.59
N SER A 213 9.18 -9.22 -9.28
CA SER A 213 10.04 -9.87 -10.29
C SER A 213 9.37 -11.08 -10.97
N ALA A 214 8.25 -11.56 -10.45
CA ALA A 214 7.44 -12.62 -11.06
C ALA A 214 6.76 -12.21 -12.37
N HIS A 215 6.90 -10.97 -12.80
CA HIS A 215 6.32 -10.47 -14.05
C HIS A 215 7.31 -10.62 -15.22
N GLY A 216 6.84 -11.18 -16.35
CA GLY A 216 7.63 -11.25 -17.60
C GLY A 216 7.51 -12.58 -18.32
N ASP A 217 8.49 -12.85 -19.23
CA ASP A 217 8.54 -14.05 -20.07
C ASP A 217 9.09 -15.30 -19.33
N ASN A 218 8.75 -15.46 -18.05
CA ASN A 218 9.17 -16.61 -17.25
C ASN A 218 8.47 -17.88 -17.72
N THR A 219 9.17 -19.01 -17.66
CA THR A 219 8.57 -20.33 -17.82
C THR A 219 7.72 -20.69 -16.59
N GLU A 220 6.85 -21.68 -16.71
CA GLU A 220 6.02 -22.16 -15.59
C GLU A 220 6.86 -22.59 -14.38
N ASP A 221 7.99 -23.25 -14.62
CA ASP A 221 8.91 -23.66 -13.55
C ASP A 221 9.58 -22.46 -12.86
N GLU A 222 9.95 -21.43 -13.61
CA GLU A 222 10.50 -20.18 -13.06
C GLU A 222 9.46 -19.42 -12.25
N TYR A 223 8.22 -19.32 -12.74
CA TYR A 223 7.10 -18.74 -11.96
C TYR A 223 6.90 -19.46 -10.64
N ASN A 224 6.82 -20.80 -10.68
CA ASN A 224 6.63 -21.59 -9.47
C ASN A 224 7.77 -21.41 -8.47
N ALA A 225 9.03 -21.30 -8.95
CA ALA A 225 10.19 -21.07 -8.10
C ALA A 225 10.16 -19.67 -7.46
N ILE A 226 9.77 -18.64 -8.21
CA ILE A 226 9.66 -17.26 -7.70
C ILE A 226 8.55 -17.18 -6.62
N PHE A 227 7.38 -17.73 -6.89
CA PHE A 227 6.29 -17.75 -5.90
C PHE A 227 6.63 -18.55 -4.65
N GLN A 228 7.36 -19.66 -4.78
CA GLN A 228 7.80 -20.40 -3.62
C GLN A 228 8.81 -19.62 -2.79
N ASN A 229 9.78 -18.96 -3.44
CA ASN A 229 10.76 -18.12 -2.74
C ASN A 229 10.09 -16.92 -2.04
N SER A 230 9.10 -16.29 -2.70
CA SER A 230 8.30 -15.24 -2.11
C SER A 230 7.57 -15.74 -0.86
N TYR A 231 6.85 -16.84 -0.97
CA TYR A 231 6.16 -17.47 0.15
C TYR A 231 7.10 -17.75 1.33
N ASP A 232 8.24 -18.41 1.07
CA ASP A 232 9.22 -18.77 2.10
C ASP A 232 9.78 -17.52 2.80
N GLY A 233 10.03 -16.45 2.04
CA GLY A 233 10.50 -15.18 2.57
C GLY A 233 9.47 -14.50 3.49
N TRP A 234 8.21 -14.41 3.04
CA TRP A 234 7.14 -13.83 3.84
C TRP A 234 6.76 -14.68 5.05
N ASP A 235 6.83 -16.02 4.95
CA ASP A 235 6.62 -16.91 6.09
C ASP A 235 7.70 -16.71 7.16
N GLN A 236 8.95 -16.51 6.76
CA GLN A 236 10.04 -16.19 7.68
C GLN A 236 9.88 -14.81 8.31
N ALA A 237 9.48 -13.80 7.54
CA ALA A 237 9.21 -12.45 8.05
C ALA A 237 8.09 -12.48 9.09
N MET A 238 6.97 -13.15 8.79
CA MET A 238 5.86 -13.36 9.70
C MET A 238 6.30 -14.04 11.00
N ALA A 239 7.07 -15.14 10.92
CA ALA A 239 7.56 -15.83 12.10
C ALA A 239 8.47 -14.95 12.96
N THR A 240 9.27 -14.08 12.32
CA THR A 240 10.17 -13.16 12.99
C THR A 240 9.38 -12.11 13.78
N ILE A 241 8.44 -11.40 13.14
CA ILE A 241 7.64 -10.39 13.83
C ILE A 241 6.73 -10.99 14.89
N TYR A 242 6.18 -12.17 14.66
CA TYR A 242 5.40 -12.91 15.67
C TYR A 242 6.23 -13.17 16.93
N THR A 243 7.50 -13.60 16.79
CA THR A 243 8.41 -13.81 17.93
C THR A 243 8.64 -12.51 18.69
N LEU A 244 8.83 -11.38 17.99
CA LEU A 244 8.97 -10.07 18.63
C LEU A 244 7.71 -9.69 19.42
N CYS A 245 6.52 -9.94 18.88
CA CYS A 245 5.25 -9.73 19.59
C CYS A 245 5.16 -10.61 20.85
N GLN A 246 5.53 -11.89 20.76
CA GLN A 246 5.54 -12.80 21.92
C GLN A 246 6.50 -12.34 23.02
N ASP A 247 7.66 -11.76 22.67
CA ASP A 247 8.63 -11.25 23.63
C ASP A 247 8.17 -9.94 24.28
N LYS A 248 7.39 -9.12 23.57
CA LYS A 248 6.82 -7.86 24.07
C LYS A 248 5.61 -8.09 24.99
N LEU A 249 4.79 -9.10 24.69
CA LEU A 249 3.54 -9.38 25.40
C LEU A 249 3.73 -10.27 26.64
N THR A 250 2.85 -10.07 27.62
CA THR A 250 2.80 -10.88 28.85
C THR A 250 1.35 -11.20 29.25
N GLY A 251 1.17 -12.29 30.02
CA GLY A 251 -0.13 -12.67 30.57
C GLY A 251 -1.16 -13.01 29.48
N SER A 252 -2.40 -12.60 29.69
CA SER A 252 -3.53 -12.97 28.81
C SER A 252 -3.38 -12.45 27.37
N ALA A 253 -2.73 -11.31 27.16
CA ALA A 253 -2.50 -10.78 25.82
C ALA A 253 -1.59 -11.71 24.99
N LYS A 254 -0.57 -12.30 25.63
CA LYS A 254 0.26 -13.31 24.98
C LYS A 254 -0.54 -14.58 24.65
N ASP A 255 -1.36 -15.05 25.59
CA ASP A 255 -2.17 -16.26 25.39
C ASP A 255 -3.17 -16.07 24.23
N VAL A 256 -3.76 -14.86 24.10
CA VAL A 256 -4.66 -14.51 23.01
C VAL A 256 -3.91 -14.51 21.67
N LEU A 257 -2.75 -13.84 21.58
CA LEU A 257 -1.94 -13.82 20.36
C LEU A 257 -1.54 -15.23 19.93
N GLU A 258 -1.14 -16.10 20.87
CA GLU A 258 -0.78 -17.48 20.58
C GLU A 258 -1.95 -18.28 20.03
N ALA A 259 -3.14 -18.11 20.60
CA ALA A 259 -4.36 -18.77 20.13
C ALA A 259 -4.78 -18.29 18.74
N GLU A 260 -4.75 -16.99 18.48
CA GLU A 260 -5.06 -16.39 17.18
C GLU A 260 -4.05 -16.84 16.11
N GLN A 261 -2.76 -16.84 16.42
CA GLN A 261 -1.73 -17.26 15.48
C GLN A 261 -1.88 -18.75 15.13
N GLN A 262 -2.19 -19.60 16.10
CA GLN A 262 -2.44 -21.02 15.84
C GLN A 262 -3.68 -21.21 14.94
N GLN A 263 -4.78 -20.51 15.24
CA GLN A 263 -5.98 -20.55 14.41
C GLN A 263 -5.70 -20.10 12.97
N TRP A 264 -4.91 -19.03 12.81
CA TRP A 264 -4.52 -18.52 11.51
C TRP A 264 -3.63 -19.51 10.75
N LEU A 265 -2.67 -20.17 11.41
CA LEU A 265 -1.81 -21.20 10.80
C LEU A 265 -2.66 -22.40 10.33
N ASP A 266 -3.61 -22.87 11.15
CA ASP A 266 -4.50 -23.99 10.81
C ASP A 266 -5.36 -23.63 9.58
N MET A 267 -5.88 -22.39 9.50
CA MET A 267 -6.65 -21.90 8.37
C MET A 267 -5.77 -21.84 7.11
N ARG A 268 -4.55 -21.26 7.19
CA ARG A 268 -3.60 -21.17 6.08
C ARG A 268 -3.26 -22.55 5.53
N GLU A 269 -3.00 -23.52 6.41
CA GLU A 269 -2.70 -24.90 5.99
C GLU A 269 -3.86 -25.53 5.22
N GLN A 270 -5.11 -25.33 5.67
CA GLN A 270 -6.29 -25.81 4.98
C GLN A 270 -6.46 -25.15 3.60
N MET A 271 -6.21 -23.84 3.50
CA MET A 271 -6.28 -23.13 2.22
C MET A 271 -5.20 -23.59 1.26
N ALA A 272 -3.97 -23.81 1.71
CA ALA A 272 -2.85 -24.25 0.87
C ALA A 272 -3.10 -25.56 0.14
N LEU A 273 -4.04 -26.39 0.62
CA LEU A 273 -4.40 -27.66 -0.06
C LEU A 273 -5.11 -27.46 -1.40
N ASN A 274 -5.81 -26.32 -1.58
CA ASN A 274 -6.69 -26.10 -2.73
C ASN A 274 -6.52 -24.72 -3.39
N THR A 275 -5.57 -23.93 -2.92
CA THR A 275 -5.37 -22.53 -3.33
C THR A 275 -3.98 -22.36 -3.94
N PRO A 276 -3.84 -21.59 -5.05
CA PRO A 276 -2.54 -21.27 -5.61
C PRO A 276 -1.62 -20.59 -4.60
N ILE A 277 -0.32 -20.91 -4.65
CA ILE A 277 0.67 -20.44 -3.68
C ILE A 277 0.75 -18.92 -3.57
N PHE A 278 0.52 -18.18 -4.66
CA PHE A 278 0.55 -16.71 -4.63
C PHE A 278 -0.54 -16.12 -3.71
N LEU A 279 -1.74 -16.72 -3.66
CA LEU A 279 -2.80 -16.30 -2.72
C LEU A 279 -2.45 -16.62 -1.27
N VAL A 280 -1.79 -17.76 -1.05
CA VAL A 280 -1.29 -18.12 0.30
C VAL A 280 -0.17 -17.15 0.74
N THR A 281 0.65 -16.71 -0.22
CA THR A 281 1.68 -15.68 0.00
C THR A 281 1.04 -14.34 0.39
N ASP A 282 0.01 -13.89 -0.34
CA ASP A 282 -0.70 -12.65 -0.03
C ASP A 282 -1.32 -12.68 1.37
N MET A 283 -1.94 -13.80 1.75
CA MET A 283 -2.44 -13.98 3.12
C MET A 283 -1.33 -13.90 4.17
N THR A 284 -0.16 -14.49 3.88
CA THR A 284 0.99 -14.47 4.78
C THR A 284 1.56 -13.07 4.91
N LYS A 285 1.62 -12.29 3.82
CA LYS A 285 1.94 -10.86 3.81
C LYS A 285 0.99 -10.06 4.71
N MET A 286 -0.30 -10.21 4.49
CA MET A 286 -1.33 -9.50 5.30
C MET A 286 -1.15 -9.79 6.79
N ARG A 287 -0.98 -11.06 7.17
CA ARG A 287 -0.72 -11.42 8.57
C ARG A 287 0.58 -10.81 9.09
N THR A 288 1.61 -10.71 8.25
CA THR A 288 2.87 -10.03 8.61
C THR A 288 2.62 -8.56 8.93
N TYR A 289 1.84 -7.85 8.10
CA TYR A 289 1.49 -6.44 8.33
C TYR A 289 0.65 -6.24 9.60
N ASP A 290 -0.33 -7.12 9.86
CA ASP A 290 -1.10 -7.09 11.10
C ASP A 290 -0.18 -7.20 12.34
N LEU A 291 0.77 -8.14 12.31
CA LEU A 291 1.72 -8.34 13.41
C LEU A 291 2.71 -7.17 13.55
N ILE A 292 3.10 -6.52 12.44
CA ILE A 292 3.94 -5.32 12.46
C ILE A 292 3.18 -4.18 13.12
N SER A 293 1.95 -3.90 12.71
CA SER A 293 1.09 -2.90 13.33
C SER A 293 0.89 -3.20 14.81
N LEU A 294 0.57 -4.44 15.16
CA LEU A 294 0.42 -4.86 16.56
C LEU A 294 1.70 -4.60 17.39
N TYR A 295 2.88 -4.87 16.82
CA TYR A 295 4.15 -4.70 17.53
C TYR A 295 4.52 -3.23 17.75
N PHE A 296 4.30 -2.36 16.77
CA PHE A 296 4.78 -0.98 16.78
C PHE A 296 3.73 0.03 17.27
N GLU A 297 2.44 -0.19 17.04
CA GLU A 297 1.37 0.76 17.37
C GLU A 297 0.84 0.66 18.82
N ASP A 298 1.37 -0.24 19.64
CA ASP A 298 0.98 -0.48 21.04
C ASP A 298 -0.53 -0.77 21.27
N HIS A 299 -1.25 -1.14 20.21
CA HIS A 299 -2.66 -1.53 20.29
C HIS A 299 -2.82 -2.99 20.73
N PHE A 300 -2.21 -3.34 21.84
CA PHE A 300 -2.39 -4.66 22.43
C PHE A 300 -3.74 -4.73 23.16
N TYR A 301 -4.80 -5.13 22.42
CA TYR A 301 -6.09 -5.55 23.01
C TYR A 301 -6.69 -4.54 24.01
N ASP A 302 -7.09 -3.35 23.53
CA ASP A 302 -8.01 -2.46 24.21
C ASP A 302 -9.43 -3.04 24.29
#